data_d131b7dc06d69eec528123a97a3d6d06
#
_entry.id   d131b7dc06d69eec528123a97a3d6d06
#
_cell.length_a   1.000
_cell.length_b   1.000
_cell.length_c   1.000
_cell.angle_alpha   90.00
_cell.angle_beta   90.00
_cell.angle_gamma   90.00
#
_symmetry.space_group_name_H-M   'P 1'
#
loop_
_entity.id
_entity.type
_entity.pdbx_description
1 polymer ?
#
loop_
_entity_poly.entity_id
_entity_poly.type
_entity_poly.pdbx_seq_one_letter_code
_entity_poly.pdbx_strand_id
1 'polypeptide(L)'
;MKRGILTGCVLVLAAGAAMASTVIGLSVEDQARLSTMVVMGEVLNQRGVNHPVHGLETAVTLKVSDVLKGDVRPRQAITFHTRGGEVDGEISIALGEAVFKPGEKVLVFIEEVDGRLYNLGLSMGVWKVHENTIGDVTFARDLQDGLAIVGEAAVEHGPLSYADMTARVRYATRNPGIDNDMVRGHRAGGR
;
A
#
# COMPACT_ATOMS: atom_id res chain seq x y z
N MET A 1 51.10 7.54 -48.43
CA MET A 1 50.81 6.75 -47.23
C MET A 1 49.82 7.54 -46.35
N LYS A 2 48.52 7.23 -46.41
CA LYS A 2 47.49 7.92 -45.65
C LYS A 2 47.06 7.00 -44.48
N ARG A 3 47.35 7.40 -43.23
CA ARG A 3 46.94 6.70 -42.01
C ARG A 3 45.50 7.17 -41.69
N GLY A 4 44.52 6.29 -41.86
CA GLY A 4 43.17 6.49 -41.39
C GLY A 4 43.07 6.21 -39.87
N ILE A 5 42.64 7.20 -39.13
CA ILE A 5 42.33 7.07 -37.69
C ILE A 5 40.90 6.58 -37.59
N LEU A 6 40.72 5.34 -37.14
CA LEU A 6 39.43 4.75 -36.83
C LEU A 6 39.01 5.25 -35.43
N THR A 7 38.11 6.23 -35.38
CA THR A 7 37.50 6.70 -34.12
C THR A 7 36.38 5.74 -33.74
N GLY A 8 36.67 4.82 -32.81
CA GLY A 8 35.65 3.93 -32.23
C GLY A 8 34.75 4.71 -31.28
N CYS A 9 33.49 4.88 -31.64
CA CYS A 9 32.46 5.37 -30.74
C CYS A 9 32.09 4.27 -29.73
N VAL A 10 32.58 4.40 -28.50
CA VAL A 10 32.11 3.55 -27.38
C VAL A 10 30.75 4.07 -26.91
N LEU A 11 29.69 3.37 -27.30
CA LEU A 11 28.35 3.61 -26.80
C LEU A 11 28.26 3.00 -25.40
N VAL A 12 28.43 3.81 -24.37
CA VAL A 12 28.15 3.41 -23.00
C VAL A 12 26.65 3.39 -22.81
N LEU A 13 26.01 2.20 -22.91
CA LEU A 13 24.66 1.98 -22.46
C LEU A 13 24.67 2.06 -20.94
N ALA A 14 24.27 3.21 -20.40
CA ALA A 14 23.91 3.34 -18.99
C ALA A 14 22.62 2.54 -18.78
N ALA A 15 22.71 1.28 -18.37
CA ALA A 15 21.60 0.52 -17.85
C ALA A 15 21.23 1.16 -16.51
N GLY A 16 20.25 2.06 -16.53
CA GLY A 16 19.64 2.58 -15.31
C GLY A 16 19.01 1.40 -14.56
N ALA A 17 19.55 1.08 -13.38
CA ALA A 17 18.92 0.13 -12.49
C ALA A 17 17.53 0.68 -12.14
N ALA A 18 16.48 0.06 -12.67
CA ALA A 18 15.11 0.38 -12.27
C ALA A 18 14.95 -0.07 -10.81
N MET A 19 14.96 0.89 -9.90
CA MET A 19 14.63 0.65 -8.49
C MET A 19 13.13 0.41 -8.42
N ALA A 20 12.72 -0.75 -7.92
CA ALA A 20 11.32 -1.09 -7.70
C ALA A 20 11.16 -1.80 -6.37
N SER A 21 10.12 -1.45 -5.64
CA SER A 21 9.68 -2.23 -4.48
C SER A 21 8.89 -3.43 -4.98
N THR A 22 9.26 -4.61 -4.51
CA THR A 22 8.60 -5.86 -4.91
C THR A 22 7.65 -6.33 -3.82
N VAL A 23 6.41 -6.60 -4.18
CA VAL A 23 5.39 -7.17 -3.30
C VAL A 23 4.78 -8.43 -3.91
N ILE A 24 4.27 -9.31 -3.06
CA ILE A 24 3.48 -10.45 -3.50
C ILE A 24 2.08 -9.97 -3.80
N GLY A 25 1.56 -10.32 -4.98
CA GLY A 25 0.18 -10.04 -5.38
C GLY A 25 -0.80 -10.77 -4.46
N LEU A 26 -1.67 -10.01 -3.78
CA LEU A 26 -2.66 -10.53 -2.85
C LEU A 26 -4.07 -10.27 -3.36
N SER A 27 -4.94 -11.28 -3.28
CA SER A 27 -6.38 -11.11 -3.44
C SER A 27 -6.94 -10.21 -2.32
N VAL A 28 -8.14 -9.69 -2.50
CA VAL A 28 -8.84 -8.94 -1.43
C VAL A 28 -8.99 -9.80 -0.17
N GLU A 29 -9.28 -11.09 -0.35
CA GLU A 29 -9.44 -12.05 0.73
C GLU A 29 -8.13 -12.26 1.51
N ASP A 30 -6.99 -12.36 0.81
CA ASP A 30 -5.70 -12.54 1.45
C ASP A 30 -5.26 -11.26 2.17
N GLN A 31 -5.48 -10.10 1.57
CA GLN A 31 -5.28 -8.83 2.26
C GLN A 31 -6.13 -8.73 3.53
N ALA A 32 -7.41 -9.13 3.45
CA ALA A 32 -8.29 -9.11 4.61
C ALA A 32 -7.86 -10.11 5.69
N ARG A 33 -7.32 -11.28 5.34
CA ARG A 33 -6.77 -12.23 6.32
C ARG A 33 -5.56 -11.70 7.04
N LEU A 34 -4.64 -11.08 6.29
CA LEU A 34 -3.37 -10.55 6.80
C LEU A 34 -3.53 -9.25 7.59
N SER A 35 -4.57 -8.47 7.31
CA SER A 35 -4.82 -7.20 7.99
C SER A 35 -5.31 -7.40 9.42
N THR A 36 -4.90 -6.52 10.31
CA THR A 36 -5.49 -6.35 11.64
C THR A 36 -6.85 -5.66 11.53
N MET A 37 -6.95 -4.68 10.63
CA MET A 37 -8.21 -3.97 10.36
C MET A 37 -8.35 -3.61 8.88
N VAL A 38 -9.60 -3.47 8.44
CA VAL A 38 -9.99 -2.96 7.12
C VAL A 38 -11.02 -1.86 7.35
N VAL A 39 -10.66 -0.64 7.03
CA VAL A 39 -11.47 0.55 7.33
C VAL A 39 -11.62 1.45 6.12
N MET A 40 -12.78 2.07 6.00
CA MET A 40 -13.04 3.16 5.08
C MET A 40 -13.07 4.48 5.85
N GLY A 41 -12.54 5.54 5.28
CA GLY A 41 -12.55 6.84 5.93
C GLY A 41 -12.03 7.97 5.05
N GLU A 42 -12.03 9.16 5.63
CA GLU A 42 -11.50 10.39 5.04
C GLU A 42 -10.14 10.73 5.66
N VAL A 43 -9.15 11.00 4.83
CA VAL A 43 -7.83 11.45 5.26
C VAL A 43 -7.96 12.88 5.84
N LEU A 44 -7.68 13.04 7.13
CA LEU A 44 -7.71 14.33 7.79
C LEU A 44 -6.42 15.13 7.56
N ASN A 45 -5.29 14.46 7.76
CA ASN A 45 -3.97 15.04 7.58
C ASN A 45 -2.92 13.94 7.40
N GLN A 46 -1.73 14.38 7.02
CA GLN A 46 -0.52 13.57 7.01
C GLN A 46 0.67 14.42 7.49
N ARG A 47 1.64 13.77 8.10
CA ARG A 47 2.88 14.43 8.53
C ARG A 47 4.05 13.45 8.53
N GLY A 48 5.22 13.94 8.17
CA GLY A 48 6.46 13.18 8.32
C GLY A 48 6.76 12.93 9.80
N VAL A 49 7.30 11.75 10.08
CA VAL A 49 7.76 11.36 11.42
C VAL A 49 9.05 10.55 11.27
N ASN A 50 9.91 10.63 12.27
CA ASN A 50 11.13 9.84 12.31
C ASN A 50 10.91 8.59 13.15
N HIS A 51 11.17 7.43 12.57
CA HIS A 51 11.13 6.15 13.27
C HIS A 51 12.55 5.70 13.59
N PRO A 52 12.86 5.28 14.84
CA PRO A 52 14.24 5.02 15.27
C PRO A 52 14.90 3.85 14.53
N VAL A 53 14.10 2.93 13.95
CA VAL A 53 14.61 1.74 13.25
C VAL A 53 14.38 1.85 11.74
N HIS A 54 13.24 2.38 11.29
CA HIS A 54 12.82 2.36 9.88
C HIS A 54 13.10 3.66 9.14
N GLY A 55 13.61 4.68 9.82
CA GLY A 55 13.90 5.99 9.23
C GLY A 55 12.64 6.84 9.07
N LEU A 56 12.56 7.59 7.96
CA LEU A 56 11.43 8.50 7.75
C LEU A 56 10.18 7.73 7.32
N GLU A 57 9.07 8.08 7.96
CA GLU A 57 7.73 7.56 7.70
C GLU A 57 6.75 8.73 7.56
N THR A 58 5.60 8.48 6.99
CA THR A 58 4.47 9.42 6.99
C THR A 58 3.35 8.88 7.87
N ALA A 59 3.02 9.60 8.93
CA ALA A 59 1.85 9.34 9.76
C ALA A 59 0.61 9.92 9.08
N VAL A 60 -0.34 9.07 8.73
CA VAL A 60 -1.61 9.42 8.08
C VAL A 60 -2.74 9.29 9.09
N THR A 61 -3.49 10.36 9.33
CA THR A 61 -4.66 10.34 10.21
C THR A 61 -5.92 10.20 9.37
N LEU A 62 -6.69 9.15 9.63
CA LEU A 62 -7.94 8.82 8.96
C LEU A 62 -9.12 8.97 9.91
N LYS A 63 -10.15 9.71 9.51
CA LYS A 63 -11.46 9.71 10.17
C LYS A 63 -12.29 8.55 9.63
N VAL A 64 -12.44 7.51 10.42
CA VAL A 64 -13.17 6.30 10.02
C VAL A 64 -14.62 6.61 9.74
N SER A 65 -15.11 6.25 8.55
CA SER A 65 -16.53 6.32 8.18
C SER A 65 -17.20 4.95 8.29
N ASP A 66 -16.48 3.87 7.98
CA ASP A 66 -16.98 2.50 8.06
C ASP A 66 -15.87 1.50 8.42
N VAL A 67 -16.27 0.36 8.99
CA VAL A 67 -15.38 -0.70 9.49
C VAL A 67 -15.82 -2.04 8.91
N LEU A 68 -14.98 -2.60 8.04
CA LEU A 68 -15.23 -3.91 7.46
C LEU A 68 -14.60 -5.04 8.30
N LYS A 69 -13.49 -4.74 8.99
CA LYS A 69 -12.78 -5.63 9.91
C LYS A 69 -12.04 -4.82 10.98
N GLY A 70 -11.94 -5.35 12.21
CA GLY A 70 -11.15 -4.79 13.31
C GLY A 70 -12.01 -4.18 14.42
N ASP A 71 -11.33 -3.79 15.52
CA ASP A 71 -11.96 -3.19 16.70
C ASP A 71 -11.72 -1.67 16.74
N VAL A 72 -12.41 -0.99 15.84
CA VAL A 72 -12.45 0.47 15.75
C VAL A 72 -13.88 0.91 15.48
N ARG A 73 -14.24 2.11 15.90
CA ARG A 73 -15.63 2.61 15.75
C ARG A 73 -15.73 3.64 14.62
N PRO A 74 -16.84 3.68 13.89
CA PRO A 74 -17.13 4.79 12.99
C PRO A 74 -17.02 6.15 13.70
N ARG A 75 -16.52 7.16 13.01
CA ARG A 75 -16.20 8.51 13.49
C ARG A 75 -14.95 8.61 14.38
N GLN A 76 -14.34 7.51 14.77
CA GLN A 76 -13.02 7.52 15.44
C GLN A 76 -11.95 7.96 14.46
N ALA A 77 -10.96 8.71 14.94
CA ALA A 77 -9.73 8.96 14.20
C ALA A 77 -8.71 7.87 14.55
N ILE A 78 -8.07 7.33 13.53
CA ILE A 78 -6.94 6.41 13.66
C ILE A 78 -5.73 7.00 12.95
N THR A 79 -4.54 6.64 13.38
CA THR A 79 -3.31 6.99 12.67
C THR A 79 -2.59 5.70 12.28
N PHE A 80 -2.26 5.59 11.01
CA PHE A 80 -1.39 4.55 10.49
C PHE A 80 -0.19 5.19 9.78
N HIS A 81 0.80 4.40 9.44
CA HIS A 81 2.05 4.89 8.87
C HIS A 81 2.29 4.30 7.49
N THR A 82 2.92 5.08 6.65
CA THR A 82 3.47 4.64 5.37
C THR A 82 4.99 4.83 5.39
N ARG A 83 5.70 4.10 4.56
CA ARG A 83 7.15 4.21 4.45
C ARG A 83 7.53 5.47 3.67
N GLY A 84 8.65 6.08 4.05
CA GLY A 84 9.08 7.34 3.45
C GLY A 84 8.32 8.56 4.00
N GLY A 85 8.83 9.73 3.70
CA GLY A 85 8.26 11.00 4.17
C GLY A 85 9.30 12.11 4.17
N GLU A 86 8.90 13.26 4.70
CA GLU A 86 9.75 14.43 4.84
C GLU A 86 9.69 14.94 6.29
N VAL A 87 10.87 15.14 6.90
CA VAL A 87 11.04 15.73 8.23
C VAL A 87 12.23 16.66 8.19
N ASP A 88 12.04 17.91 8.59
CA ASP A 88 13.10 18.93 8.72
C ASP A 88 13.94 19.11 7.44
N GLY A 89 13.33 18.90 6.26
CA GLY A 89 13.97 19.01 4.95
C GLY A 89 14.72 17.74 4.50
N GLU A 90 14.77 16.71 5.32
CA GLU A 90 15.22 15.38 4.92
C GLU A 90 14.06 14.62 4.27
N ILE A 91 14.30 14.03 3.10
CA ILE A 91 13.27 13.31 2.32
C ILE A 91 13.71 11.86 2.12
N SER A 92 12.80 10.92 2.40
CA SER A 92 12.94 9.51 2.06
C SER A 92 11.78 9.09 1.16
N ILE A 93 12.08 8.45 0.04
CA ILE A 93 11.09 7.96 -0.93
C ILE A 93 11.04 6.44 -0.86
N ALA A 94 9.86 5.90 -0.56
CA ALA A 94 9.58 4.48 -0.70
C ALA A 94 8.80 4.27 -2.00
N LEU A 95 9.43 3.67 -3.00
CA LEU A 95 8.80 3.42 -4.30
C LEU A 95 7.62 2.46 -4.14
N GLY A 96 6.54 2.74 -4.85
CA GLY A 96 5.31 1.95 -4.78
C GLY A 96 4.46 2.18 -3.53
N GLU A 97 4.86 3.09 -2.64
CA GLU A 97 4.08 3.43 -1.45
C GLU A 97 2.85 4.27 -1.81
N ALA A 98 1.78 4.11 -1.04
CA ALA A 98 0.56 4.87 -1.24
C ALA A 98 0.74 6.36 -0.93
N VAL A 99 0.17 7.20 -1.78
CA VAL A 99 0.13 8.65 -1.58
C VAL A 99 -1.27 9.06 -1.15
N PHE A 100 -1.36 9.82 -0.07
CA PHE A 100 -2.62 10.30 0.49
C PHE A 100 -2.73 11.82 0.37
N LYS A 101 -3.97 12.31 0.28
CA LYS A 101 -4.27 13.75 0.27
C LYS A 101 -5.36 14.05 1.29
N PRO A 102 -5.25 15.13 2.08
CA PRO A 102 -6.34 15.57 2.96
C PRO A 102 -7.66 15.73 2.20
N GLY A 103 -8.75 15.23 2.79
CA GLY A 103 -10.10 15.20 2.18
C GLY A 103 -10.36 14.00 1.27
N GLU A 104 -9.35 13.19 0.98
CA GLU A 104 -9.51 12.00 0.15
C GLU A 104 -10.21 10.89 0.93
N LYS A 105 -11.19 10.22 0.28
CA LYS A 105 -11.84 9.03 0.84
C LYS A 105 -11.13 7.78 0.36
N VAL A 106 -10.74 6.93 1.30
CA VAL A 106 -9.99 5.69 1.03
C VAL A 106 -10.54 4.52 1.84
N LEU A 107 -10.36 3.30 1.31
CA LEU A 107 -10.44 2.07 2.08
C LEU A 107 -9.01 1.53 2.21
N VAL A 108 -8.61 1.22 3.44
CA VAL A 108 -7.24 0.80 3.74
C VAL A 108 -7.24 -0.53 4.49
N PHE A 109 -6.43 -1.46 3.99
CA PHE A 109 -6.05 -2.68 4.67
C PHE A 109 -4.84 -2.37 5.56
N ILE A 110 -5.02 -2.52 6.87
CA ILE A 110 -4.03 -2.12 7.87
C ILE A 110 -3.52 -3.34 8.61
N GLU A 111 -2.20 -3.44 8.74
CA GLU A 111 -1.52 -4.41 9.57
C GLU A 111 -0.87 -3.74 10.77
N GLU A 112 -0.67 -4.51 11.84
CA GLU A 112 0.09 -4.07 12.99
C GLU A 112 1.47 -4.75 13.00
N VAL A 113 2.51 -3.95 13.05
CA VAL A 113 3.90 -4.40 13.14
C VAL A 113 4.56 -3.68 14.32
N ASP A 114 5.04 -4.44 15.29
CA ASP A 114 5.71 -3.92 16.49
C ASP A 114 4.91 -2.83 17.24
N GLY A 115 3.59 -3.01 17.32
CA GLY A 115 2.66 -2.09 17.99
C GLY A 115 2.33 -0.82 17.19
N ARG A 116 2.73 -0.75 15.91
CA ARG A 116 2.36 0.35 15.00
C ARG A 116 1.52 -0.15 13.85
N LEU A 117 0.62 0.69 13.41
CA LEU A 117 -0.27 0.42 12.29
C LEU A 117 0.37 0.90 10.99
N TYR A 118 0.36 0.03 9.96
CA TYR A 118 0.85 0.32 8.60
C TYR A 118 -0.20 -0.10 7.57
N ASN A 119 -0.20 0.56 6.41
CA ASN A 119 -0.95 0.03 5.28
C ASN A 119 -0.28 -1.27 4.78
N LEU A 120 -1.08 -2.29 4.54
CA LEU A 120 -0.62 -3.59 4.08
C LEU A 120 -0.19 -3.52 2.60
N GLY A 121 1.03 -3.97 2.30
CA GLY A 121 1.46 -4.18 0.90
C GLY A 121 1.62 -2.89 0.09
N LEU A 122 2.07 -1.80 0.70
CA LEU A 122 2.26 -0.50 0.05
C LEU A 122 0.95 0.01 -0.58
N SER A 123 0.99 0.59 -1.79
CA SER A 123 -0.22 1.05 -2.48
C SER A 123 -1.22 -0.05 -2.83
N MET A 124 -0.81 -1.32 -2.82
CA MET A 124 -1.71 -2.44 -3.09
C MET A 124 -2.81 -2.59 -2.03
N GLY A 125 -2.55 -2.21 -0.78
CA GLY A 125 -3.51 -2.27 0.33
C GLY A 125 -4.41 -1.05 0.45
N VAL A 126 -4.34 -0.13 -0.51
CA VAL A 126 -5.10 1.13 -0.49
C VAL A 126 -6.01 1.20 -1.70
N TRP A 127 -7.27 1.54 -1.47
CA TRP A 127 -8.29 1.68 -2.50
C TRP A 127 -8.93 3.06 -2.42
N LYS A 128 -8.99 3.75 -3.54
CA LYS A 128 -9.70 5.03 -3.66
C LYS A 128 -11.20 4.76 -3.66
N VAL A 129 -11.94 5.58 -2.92
CA VAL A 129 -13.40 5.51 -2.82
C VAL A 129 -14.01 6.48 -3.80
N HIS A 130 -14.82 5.97 -4.70
CA HIS A 130 -15.62 6.75 -5.64
C HIS A 130 -17.10 6.63 -5.28
N GLU A 131 -17.76 7.76 -5.11
CA GLU A 131 -19.18 7.84 -4.84
C GLU A 131 -19.86 8.56 -6.02
N ASN A 132 -20.85 7.92 -6.62
CA ASN A 132 -21.60 8.53 -7.71
C ASN A 132 -22.72 9.45 -7.17
N THR A 133 -23.41 10.13 -8.08
CA THR A 133 -24.46 11.11 -7.74
C THR A 133 -25.69 10.49 -7.07
N ILE A 134 -25.87 9.18 -7.14
CA ILE A 134 -26.98 8.45 -6.50
C ILE A 134 -26.57 7.73 -5.22
N GLY A 135 -25.31 7.91 -4.80
CA GLY A 135 -24.79 7.37 -3.54
C GLY A 135 -24.18 5.96 -3.63
N ASP A 136 -24.01 5.39 -4.83
CA ASP A 136 -23.30 4.13 -4.96
C ASP A 136 -21.81 4.33 -4.74
N VAL A 137 -21.23 3.47 -3.92
CA VAL A 137 -19.81 3.47 -3.59
C VAL A 137 -19.10 2.36 -4.35
N THR A 138 -18.00 2.73 -5.01
CA THR A 138 -17.07 1.81 -5.65
C THR A 138 -15.66 2.05 -5.17
N PHE A 139 -14.84 1.01 -5.23
CA PHE A 139 -13.44 1.03 -4.85
C PHE A 139 -12.57 0.75 -6.08
N ALA A 140 -11.57 1.58 -6.32
CA ALA A 140 -10.59 1.37 -7.38
C ALA A 140 -9.18 1.42 -6.79
N ARG A 141 -8.28 0.58 -7.31
CA ARG A 141 -6.86 0.64 -6.94
C ARG A 141 -6.18 1.80 -7.65
N ASP A 142 -5.24 2.39 -6.94
CA ASP A 142 -4.32 3.41 -7.45
C ASP A 142 -2.89 2.94 -7.14
N LEU A 143 -2.43 1.96 -7.93
CA LEU A 143 -1.09 1.39 -7.75
C LEU A 143 -0.06 2.42 -8.18
N GLN A 144 0.85 2.73 -7.30
CA GLN A 144 1.87 3.74 -7.53
C GLN A 144 3.04 3.21 -8.35
N ASP A 145 3.67 4.11 -9.11
CA ASP A 145 4.86 3.81 -9.90
C ASP A 145 5.99 3.24 -9.03
N GLY A 146 6.74 2.32 -9.62
CA GLY A 146 7.83 1.64 -8.91
C GLY A 146 7.39 0.48 -8.01
N LEU A 147 6.11 0.06 -8.08
CA LEU A 147 5.62 -1.17 -7.45
C LEU A 147 5.71 -2.33 -8.46
N ALA A 148 6.55 -3.31 -8.18
CA ALA A 148 6.59 -4.57 -8.91
C ALA A 148 5.78 -5.63 -8.15
N ILE A 149 4.81 -6.26 -8.82
CA ILE A 149 3.93 -7.27 -8.22
C ILE A 149 4.33 -8.64 -8.76
N VAL A 150 4.60 -9.58 -7.86
CA VAL A 150 4.85 -11.00 -8.19
C VAL A 150 3.59 -11.79 -7.87
N GLY A 151 3.14 -12.63 -8.80
CA GLY A 151 1.90 -13.40 -8.63
C GLY A 151 0.63 -12.58 -8.95
N GLU A 152 0.67 -11.78 -10.00
CA GLU A 152 -0.41 -10.87 -10.43
C GLU A 152 -1.79 -11.52 -10.61
N ALA A 153 -1.86 -12.82 -10.88
CA ALA A 153 -3.13 -13.53 -11.07
C ALA A 153 -4.10 -13.41 -9.86
N ALA A 154 -3.59 -13.08 -8.69
CA ALA A 154 -4.41 -12.88 -7.49
C ALA A 154 -4.87 -11.42 -7.31
N VAL A 155 -4.32 -10.47 -8.10
CA VAL A 155 -4.58 -9.04 -7.92
C VAL A 155 -5.84 -8.63 -8.67
N GLU A 156 -6.78 -8.03 -7.94
CA GLU A 156 -7.96 -7.42 -8.52
C GLU A 156 -7.58 -6.08 -9.19
N HIS A 157 -7.85 -5.95 -10.47
CA HIS A 157 -7.52 -4.75 -11.27
C HIS A 157 -8.74 -3.87 -11.58
N GLY A 158 -9.93 -4.43 -11.49
CA GLY A 158 -11.18 -3.72 -11.76
C GLY A 158 -11.75 -3.01 -10.52
N PRO A 159 -12.68 -2.05 -10.73
CA PRO A 159 -13.41 -1.47 -9.62
C PRO A 159 -14.32 -2.51 -8.97
N LEU A 160 -14.40 -2.48 -7.65
CA LEU A 160 -15.30 -3.31 -6.86
C LEU A 160 -16.43 -2.46 -6.27
N SER A 161 -17.64 -3.01 -6.25
CA SER A 161 -18.74 -2.38 -5.53
C SER A 161 -18.52 -2.48 -4.00
N TYR A 162 -19.18 -1.61 -3.25
CA TYR A 162 -19.20 -1.70 -1.77
C TYR A 162 -19.70 -3.06 -1.29
N ALA A 163 -20.72 -3.62 -1.95
CA ALA A 163 -21.27 -4.91 -1.61
C ALA A 163 -20.25 -6.05 -1.82
N ASP A 164 -19.57 -6.06 -2.97
CA ASP A 164 -18.56 -7.08 -3.28
C ASP A 164 -17.36 -6.99 -2.32
N MET A 165 -16.84 -5.80 -2.09
CA MET A 165 -15.74 -5.59 -1.15
C MET A 165 -16.09 -6.08 0.24
N THR A 166 -17.27 -5.69 0.73
CA THR A 166 -17.75 -6.08 2.06
C THR A 166 -17.97 -7.58 2.17
N ALA A 167 -18.56 -8.21 1.14
CA ALA A 167 -18.78 -9.65 1.12
C ALA A 167 -17.46 -10.43 1.17
N ARG A 168 -16.47 -10.03 0.38
CA ARG A 168 -15.15 -10.66 0.32
C ARG A 168 -14.36 -10.49 1.62
N VAL A 169 -14.34 -9.30 2.20
CA VAL A 169 -13.69 -9.06 3.50
C VAL A 169 -14.35 -9.87 4.62
N ARG A 170 -15.69 -9.91 4.67
CA ARG A 170 -16.42 -10.72 5.67
C ARG A 170 -16.20 -12.22 5.50
N TYR A 171 -16.18 -12.70 4.25
CA TYR A 171 -15.85 -14.08 3.96
C TYR A 171 -14.45 -14.44 4.48
N ALA A 172 -13.46 -13.65 4.16
CA ALA A 172 -12.08 -13.86 4.60
C ALA A 172 -11.92 -13.81 6.12
N THR A 173 -12.63 -12.90 6.79
CA THR A 173 -12.62 -12.78 8.26
C THR A 173 -13.21 -13.99 8.96
N ARG A 174 -14.26 -14.61 8.38
CA ARG A 174 -14.89 -15.83 8.92
C ARG A 174 -14.12 -17.09 8.57
N ASN A 175 -13.30 -17.03 7.51
CA ASN A 175 -12.50 -18.14 6.99
C ASN A 175 -11.02 -17.73 6.97
N PRO A 176 -10.35 -17.71 8.12
CA PRO A 176 -8.98 -17.17 8.23
C PRO A 176 -7.94 -17.95 7.42
N GLY A 177 -8.31 -19.10 6.82
CA GLY A 177 -7.39 -19.92 6.05
C GLY A 177 -6.44 -20.70 6.94
N ILE A 178 -5.97 -21.86 6.46
CA ILE A 178 -5.14 -22.77 7.28
C ILE A 178 -3.65 -22.39 7.25
N ASP A 179 -3.21 -21.45 6.41
CA ASP A 179 -1.76 -21.27 6.21
C ASP A 179 -1.33 -19.80 6.01
N ASN A 180 -1.38 -19.03 7.10
CA ASN A 180 -0.73 -17.71 7.13
C ASN A 180 0.79 -17.78 7.36
N ASP A 181 1.34 -18.97 7.65
CA ASP A 181 2.74 -19.13 8.04
C ASP A 181 3.71 -18.96 6.86
N MET A 182 3.30 -19.30 5.64
CA MET A 182 4.13 -19.09 4.45
C MET A 182 4.35 -17.59 4.13
N VAL A 183 3.37 -16.74 4.38
CA VAL A 183 3.49 -15.30 4.12
C VAL A 183 4.25 -14.59 5.25
N ARG A 184 4.09 -15.07 6.49
CA ARG A 184 4.82 -14.56 7.66
C ARG A 184 6.30 -14.98 7.68
N GLY A 185 6.63 -16.16 7.16
CA GLY A 185 7.99 -16.69 7.14
C GLY A 185 8.97 -15.88 6.30
N HIS A 186 8.51 -15.16 5.27
CA HIS A 186 9.36 -14.28 4.45
C HIS A 186 9.75 -12.96 5.15
N ARG A 187 9.06 -12.58 6.22
CA ARG A 187 9.38 -11.35 7.00
C ARG A 187 10.48 -11.54 8.04
N ALA A 188 10.75 -12.77 8.46
CA ALA A 188 11.76 -13.05 9.49
C ALA A 188 13.20 -13.19 8.97
N GLY A 189 13.43 -13.17 7.66
CA GLY A 189 14.74 -13.40 7.01
C GLY A 189 15.60 -12.16 6.74
N GLY A 190 15.16 -10.98 7.11
CA GLY A 190 15.88 -9.72 6.94
C GLY A 190 16.55 -9.26 8.25
N ARG A 191 17.64 -9.90 8.64
CA ARG A 191 18.61 -9.36 9.61
C ARG A 191 19.88 -8.99 8.92
#